data_7dc228dab97876873e252a121e187fa6
#
_entry.id   7dc228dab97876873e252a121e187fa6
#
_cell.length_a   1.000
_cell.length_b   1.000
_cell.length_c   1.000
_cell.angle_alpha   90.00
_cell.angle_beta   90.00
_cell.angle_gamma   90.00
#
_symmetry.space_group_name_H-M   'P 1'
#
loop_
_entity.id
_entity.type
_entity.pdbx_description
1 polymer ?
#
loop_
_entity_poly.entity_id
_entity_poly.type
_entity_poly.pdbx_seq_one_letter_code
_entity_poly.pdbx_strand_id
1 'polypeptide(L)'
;EPTAVRSAFAQTDKVQGAPGRTMVLSRVVVEPGAKLALHHHLGTQISRIASGTLTYTVRKGSATVNEGDAEKDPRRVRTIAAGQTARIEPGQWLVEQPSDIHEAANRGTTPVVLYLGTLLVDGAPPSTAGSLPPAG
;
A
#
# COMPACT_ATOMS: atom_id res chain seq x y z
N GLU A 1 3.46 -21.59 -7.81
CA GLU A 1 2.88 -20.34 -8.27
C GLU A 1 3.39 -19.16 -7.44
N PRO A 2 3.79 -18.03 -8.05
CA PRO A 2 4.32 -16.89 -7.30
C PRO A 2 3.30 -16.34 -6.31
N THR A 3 3.77 -15.95 -5.13
CA THR A 3 2.91 -15.46 -4.05
C THR A 3 3.37 -14.12 -3.51
N ALA A 4 2.44 -13.43 -2.87
CA ALA A 4 2.72 -12.27 -2.04
C ALA A 4 2.43 -12.66 -0.59
N VAL A 5 3.40 -12.41 0.31
CA VAL A 5 3.30 -12.78 1.72
C VAL A 5 3.40 -11.54 2.59
N ARG A 6 2.39 -11.36 3.46
CA ARG A 6 2.35 -10.27 4.44
C ARG A 6 2.70 -10.80 5.83
N SER A 7 3.55 -10.08 6.52
CA SER A 7 3.91 -10.37 7.91
C SER A 7 3.69 -9.12 8.76
N ALA A 8 2.80 -9.18 9.74
CA ALA A 8 2.64 -8.12 10.72
C ALA A 8 3.58 -8.41 11.90
N PHE A 9 4.47 -7.48 12.22
CA PHE A 9 5.39 -7.68 13.35
C PHE A 9 5.07 -6.84 14.57
N ALA A 10 4.18 -5.88 14.47
CA ALA A 10 3.73 -5.13 15.63
C ALA A 10 2.34 -4.56 15.35
N GLN A 11 1.50 -4.54 16.37
CA GLN A 11 0.20 -3.89 16.26
C GLN A 11 -0.37 -3.56 17.63
N THR A 12 -1.25 -2.57 17.65
CA THR A 12 -2.02 -2.23 18.84
C THR A 12 -3.40 -1.70 18.42
N ASP A 13 -4.43 -2.13 19.14
CA ASP A 13 -5.78 -1.57 19.01
C ASP A 13 -6.06 -0.47 20.03
N LYS A 14 -5.05 -0.13 20.84
CA LYS A 14 -5.15 0.91 21.86
C LYS A 14 -4.44 2.17 21.42
N VAL A 15 -5.05 2.86 20.46
CA VAL A 15 -4.52 4.09 19.91
C VAL A 15 -5.27 5.26 20.52
N GLN A 16 -4.66 5.92 21.50
CA GLN A 16 -5.33 6.98 22.28
C GLN A 16 -5.80 8.16 21.43
N GLY A 17 -5.04 8.54 20.42
CA GLY A 17 -5.43 9.63 19.53
C GLY A 17 -6.37 9.23 18.41
N ALA A 18 -6.68 7.95 18.26
CA ALA A 18 -7.53 7.42 17.19
C ALA A 18 -8.32 6.20 17.72
N PRO A 19 -9.30 6.42 18.60
CA PRO A 19 -10.09 5.32 19.13
C PRO A 19 -10.85 4.60 18.00
N GLY A 20 -11.00 3.27 18.15
CA GLY A 20 -11.64 2.44 17.14
C GLY A 20 -10.70 2.05 15.98
N ARG A 21 -9.42 2.34 16.11
CA ARG A 21 -8.41 2.03 15.09
C ARG A 21 -7.32 1.10 15.63
N THR A 22 -6.82 0.27 14.73
CA THR A 22 -5.67 -0.60 14.99
C THR A 22 -4.50 -0.12 14.15
N MET A 23 -3.37 0.15 14.80
CA MET A 23 -2.13 0.53 14.13
C MET A 23 -1.28 -0.71 13.92
N VAL A 24 -0.84 -0.94 12.68
CA VAL A 24 -0.10 -2.14 12.31
C VAL A 24 1.18 -1.75 11.58
N LEU A 25 2.29 -2.38 11.98
CA LEU A 25 3.54 -2.31 11.25
C LEU A 25 3.77 -3.68 10.60
N SER A 26 3.89 -3.70 9.28
CA SER A 26 4.01 -4.95 8.55
C SER A 26 4.98 -4.85 7.38
N ARG A 27 5.30 -6.01 6.83
CA ARG A 27 6.12 -6.16 5.63
C ARG A 27 5.36 -7.05 4.65
N VAL A 28 5.44 -6.70 3.37
CA VAL A 28 4.94 -7.54 2.28
C VAL A 28 6.09 -7.88 1.37
N VAL A 29 6.22 -9.14 1.01
CA VAL A 29 7.17 -9.61 0.00
C VAL A 29 6.37 -10.13 -1.18
N VAL A 30 6.57 -9.52 -2.34
CA VAL A 30 5.88 -9.90 -3.58
C VAL A 30 6.90 -10.59 -4.48
N GLU A 31 6.74 -11.90 -4.65
CA GLU A 31 7.64 -12.67 -5.52
C GLU A 31 7.52 -12.24 -6.99
N PRO A 32 8.59 -12.43 -7.79
CA PRO A 32 8.50 -12.19 -9.23
C PRO A 32 7.31 -12.93 -9.84
N GLY A 33 6.49 -12.21 -10.60
CA GLY A 33 5.28 -12.76 -11.20
C GLY A 33 4.03 -12.72 -10.34
N ALA A 34 4.16 -12.44 -9.04
CA ALA A 34 3.01 -12.36 -8.15
C ALA A 34 2.25 -11.05 -8.36
N LYS A 35 0.97 -11.08 -8.04
CA LYS A 35 0.06 -9.94 -8.13
C LYS A 35 -0.60 -9.67 -6.79
N LEU A 36 -0.86 -8.39 -6.55
CA LEU A 36 -1.78 -7.94 -5.51
C LEU A 36 -3.07 -7.58 -6.23
N ALA A 37 -4.09 -8.42 -6.07
CA ALA A 37 -5.36 -8.24 -6.74
C ALA A 37 -6.01 -6.91 -6.38
N LEU A 38 -6.99 -6.49 -7.16
CA LEU A 38 -7.74 -5.26 -6.93
C LEU A 38 -8.26 -5.21 -5.49
N HIS A 39 -7.93 -4.15 -4.76
CA HIS A 39 -8.27 -4.04 -3.35
C HIS A 39 -8.28 -2.59 -2.87
N HIS A 40 -8.81 -2.41 -1.66
CA HIS A 40 -8.73 -1.17 -0.89
C HIS A 40 -8.45 -1.52 0.58
N HIS A 41 -8.22 -0.52 1.39
CA HIS A 41 -7.97 -0.69 2.83
C HIS A 41 -9.02 0.06 3.63
N LEU A 42 -9.48 -0.52 4.74
CA LEU A 42 -10.42 0.14 5.64
C LEU A 42 -9.66 0.99 6.67
N GLY A 43 -8.88 1.92 6.15
CA GLY A 43 -8.02 2.82 6.89
C GLY A 43 -6.93 3.40 6.01
N THR A 44 -6.10 4.26 6.57
CA THR A 44 -4.98 4.88 5.86
C THR A 44 -3.75 3.99 5.95
N GLN A 45 -3.04 3.83 4.84
CA GLN A 45 -1.82 3.05 4.78
C GLN A 45 -0.69 3.86 4.13
N ILE A 46 0.49 3.82 4.74
CA ILE A 46 1.73 4.32 4.14
C ILE A 46 2.52 3.10 3.69
N SER A 47 2.94 3.10 2.44
CA SER A 47 3.75 2.02 1.86
C SER A 47 5.06 2.57 1.36
N ARG A 48 6.18 1.96 1.76
CA ARG A 48 7.52 2.30 1.26
C ARG A 48 8.14 1.08 0.60
N ILE A 49 8.68 1.25 -0.61
CA ILE A 49 9.42 0.21 -1.29
C ILE A 49 10.85 0.18 -0.73
N ALA A 50 11.22 -0.95 -0.14
CA ALA A 50 12.58 -1.16 0.36
C ALA A 50 13.48 -1.75 -0.72
N SER A 51 12.96 -2.65 -1.56
CA SER A 51 13.72 -3.25 -2.66
C SER A 51 12.77 -3.75 -3.75
N GLY A 52 13.31 -3.89 -4.94
CA GLY A 52 12.53 -4.28 -6.13
C GLY A 52 11.72 -3.13 -6.69
N THR A 53 11.01 -3.38 -7.77
CA THR A 53 10.15 -2.39 -8.45
C THR A 53 8.73 -2.93 -8.51
N LEU A 54 7.80 -2.17 -7.96
CA LEU A 54 6.39 -2.54 -7.97
C LEU A 54 5.68 -1.85 -9.13
N THR A 55 4.96 -2.61 -9.94
CA THR A 55 4.07 -2.04 -10.95
C THR A 55 2.72 -1.82 -10.30
N TYR A 56 2.30 -0.55 -10.23
CA TYR A 56 1.15 -0.12 -9.43
C TYR A 56 0.13 0.59 -10.31
N THR A 57 -1.13 0.18 -10.20
CA THR A 57 -2.23 0.73 -11.00
C THR A 57 -3.31 1.28 -10.08
N VAL A 58 -3.70 2.53 -10.28
CA VAL A 58 -4.82 3.15 -9.58
C VAL A 58 -6.08 2.91 -10.40
N ARG A 59 -7.12 2.40 -9.77
CA ARG A 59 -8.44 2.18 -10.42
C ARG A 59 -9.48 3.19 -9.99
N LYS A 60 -9.38 3.68 -8.77
CA LYS A 60 -10.23 4.76 -8.25
C LYS A 60 -9.41 5.63 -7.30
N GLY A 61 -9.66 6.92 -7.29
CA GLY A 61 -8.90 7.86 -6.51
C GLY A 61 -7.60 8.26 -7.20
N SER A 62 -6.57 8.50 -6.43
CA SER A 62 -5.25 8.86 -6.93
C SER A 62 -4.19 8.46 -5.90
N ALA A 63 -2.95 8.34 -6.35
CA ALA A 63 -1.83 8.10 -5.45
C ALA A 63 -0.71 9.08 -5.79
N THR A 64 -0.16 9.72 -4.77
CA THR A 64 1.02 10.57 -4.93
C THR A 64 2.24 9.76 -4.53
N VAL A 65 3.21 9.66 -5.44
CA VAL A 65 4.47 8.98 -5.19
C VAL A 65 5.47 10.01 -4.69
N ASN A 66 6.04 9.73 -3.52
CA ASN A 66 7.05 10.54 -2.87
C ASN A 66 8.38 9.79 -2.87
N GLU A 67 9.47 10.50 -2.79
CA GLU A 67 10.81 9.93 -2.75
C GLU A 67 11.63 10.62 -1.67
N GLY A 68 12.52 9.86 -1.03
CA GLY A 68 13.38 10.39 0.02
C GLY A 68 12.73 10.28 1.40
N ASP A 69 13.56 10.35 2.42
CA ASP A 69 13.11 10.23 3.80
C ASP A 69 12.28 11.45 4.20
N ALA A 70 11.14 11.21 4.84
CA ALA A 70 10.18 12.25 5.16
C ALA A 70 10.76 13.43 5.96
N GLU A 71 11.79 13.21 6.76
CA GLU A 71 12.41 14.25 7.59
C GLU A 71 13.65 14.88 6.97
N LYS A 72 14.08 14.46 5.77
CA LYS A 72 15.36 14.92 5.20
C LYS A 72 15.24 15.70 3.89
N ASP A 73 14.26 15.69 3.19
CA ASP A 73 14.05 16.37 1.91
C ASP A 73 13.14 15.52 1.03
N PRO A 74 11.94 15.23 1.53
CA PRO A 74 10.99 14.45 0.74
C PRO A 74 10.52 15.29 -0.44
N ARG A 75 10.35 14.64 -1.59
CA ARG A 75 9.83 15.32 -2.76
C ARG A 75 8.77 14.46 -3.43
N ARG A 76 7.78 15.12 -3.99
CA ARG A 76 6.79 14.47 -4.82
C ARG A 76 7.38 14.19 -6.19
N VAL A 77 7.31 12.95 -6.64
CA VAL A 77 7.81 12.52 -7.94
C VAL A 77 6.72 12.62 -9.00
N ARG A 78 5.53 12.13 -8.66
CA ARG A 78 4.39 12.14 -9.58
C ARG A 78 3.09 11.87 -8.81
N THR A 79 1.97 12.13 -9.48
CA THR A 79 0.65 11.67 -9.06
C THR A 79 0.13 10.68 -10.09
N ILE A 80 -0.37 9.54 -9.63
CA ILE A 80 -0.96 8.50 -10.47
C ILE A 80 -2.47 8.69 -10.39
N ALA A 81 -3.09 9.03 -11.51
CA ALA A 81 -4.54 9.18 -11.59
C ALA A 81 -5.23 7.84 -11.85
N ALA A 82 -6.53 7.78 -11.61
CA ALA A 82 -7.33 6.59 -11.91
C ALA A 82 -7.15 6.19 -13.37
N GLY A 83 -6.92 4.90 -13.60
CA GLY A 83 -6.65 4.34 -14.93
C GLY A 83 -5.18 4.33 -15.31
N GLN A 84 -4.30 4.95 -14.52
CA GLN A 84 -2.87 5.01 -14.82
C GLN A 84 -2.09 3.96 -14.03
N THR A 85 -0.99 3.53 -14.64
CA THR A 85 -0.03 2.59 -14.07
C THR A 85 1.34 3.26 -13.98
N ALA A 86 2.04 3.03 -12.88
CA ALA A 86 3.38 3.53 -12.68
C ALA A 86 4.26 2.47 -12.01
N ARG A 87 5.57 2.63 -12.15
CA ARG A 87 6.56 1.81 -11.47
C ARG A 87 7.01 2.55 -10.22
N ILE A 88 6.91 1.89 -9.08
CA ILE A 88 7.33 2.44 -7.79
C ILE A 88 8.68 1.81 -7.45
N GLU A 89 9.68 2.66 -7.29
CA GLU A 89 11.08 2.26 -7.14
C GLU A 89 11.51 2.24 -5.67
N PRO A 90 12.63 1.57 -5.32
CA PRO A 90 13.14 1.60 -3.96
C PRO A 90 13.35 3.02 -3.44
N GLY A 91 12.98 3.26 -2.19
CA GLY A 91 13.05 4.57 -1.55
C GLY A 91 11.84 5.46 -1.83
N GLN A 92 10.96 5.05 -2.71
CA GLN A 92 9.71 5.75 -2.97
C GLN A 92 8.60 5.22 -2.06
N TRP A 93 7.67 6.09 -1.73
CA TRP A 93 6.56 5.75 -0.85
C TRP A 93 5.30 6.50 -1.26
N LEU A 94 4.17 5.95 -0.86
CA LEU A 94 2.87 6.53 -1.15
C LEU A 94 1.91 6.32 0.02
N VAL A 95 0.84 7.11 0.02
CA VAL A 95 -0.21 7.04 1.02
C VAL A 95 -1.48 6.59 0.31
N GLU A 96 -2.11 5.55 0.87
CA GLU A 96 -3.36 5.00 0.36
C GLU A 96 -4.48 5.31 1.34
N GLN A 97 -5.56 5.92 0.84
CA GLN A 97 -6.73 6.25 1.65
C GLN A 97 -7.84 5.22 1.45
N PRO A 98 -8.80 5.10 2.37
CA PRO A 98 -9.87 4.11 2.25
C PRO A 98 -10.70 4.21 0.96
N SER A 99 -10.79 5.40 0.38
CA SER A 99 -11.53 5.64 -0.87
C SER A 99 -10.77 5.22 -2.12
N ASP A 100 -9.49 4.91 -2.01
CA ASP A 100 -8.67 4.55 -3.16
C ASP A 100 -8.77 3.04 -3.44
N ILE A 101 -8.82 2.69 -4.72
CA ILE A 101 -8.81 1.29 -5.17
C ILE A 101 -7.65 1.12 -6.11
N HIS A 102 -6.86 0.09 -5.86
CA HIS A 102 -5.62 -0.14 -6.60
C HIS A 102 -5.31 -1.63 -6.74
N GLU A 103 -4.38 -1.91 -7.62
CA GLU A 103 -3.81 -3.24 -7.81
C GLU A 103 -2.32 -3.08 -8.11
N ALA A 104 -1.57 -4.15 -7.95
CA ALA A 104 -0.14 -4.12 -8.19
C ALA A 104 0.37 -5.48 -8.66
N ALA A 105 1.58 -5.48 -9.21
CA ALA A 105 2.24 -6.70 -9.64
C ALA A 105 3.76 -6.53 -9.55
N ASN A 106 4.43 -7.62 -9.33
CA ASN A 106 5.88 -7.69 -9.51
C ASN A 106 6.15 -8.26 -10.91
N ARG A 107 6.47 -7.39 -11.85
CA ARG A 107 6.81 -7.76 -13.23
C ARG A 107 8.31 -7.87 -13.46
N GLY A 108 9.09 -7.77 -12.39
CA GLY A 108 10.53 -7.91 -12.44
C GLY A 108 11.00 -9.33 -12.18
N THR A 109 12.30 -9.45 -11.92
CA THR A 109 12.96 -10.74 -11.70
C THR A 109 13.44 -10.92 -10.27
N THR A 110 13.30 -9.91 -9.42
CA THR A 110 13.66 -9.96 -8.01
C THR A 110 12.43 -9.68 -7.14
N PRO A 111 12.40 -10.14 -5.89
CA PRO A 111 11.29 -9.84 -5.01
C PRO A 111 11.12 -8.34 -4.78
N VAL A 112 9.88 -7.89 -4.61
CA VAL A 112 9.58 -6.55 -4.13
C VAL A 112 9.31 -6.64 -2.64
N VAL A 113 9.98 -5.81 -1.86
CA VAL A 113 9.77 -5.73 -0.41
C VAL A 113 9.20 -4.37 -0.06
N LEU A 114 8.03 -4.38 0.59
CA LEU A 114 7.35 -3.19 1.07
C LEU A 114 7.28 -3.20 2.59
N TYR A 115 7.47 -2.03 3.19
CA TYR A 115 7.14 -1.80 4.59
C TYR A 115 5.89 -0.93 4.69
N LEU A 116 4.96 -1.33 5.56
CA LEU A 116 3.65 -0.73 5.67
C LEU A 116 3.39 -0.24 7.10
N GLY A 117 2.89 0.97 7.20
CA GLY A 117 2.25 1.48 8.41
C GLY A 117 0.77 1.67 8.10
N THR A 118 -0.10 1.00 8.86
CA THR A 118 -1.53 0.99 8.56
C THR A 118 -2.33 1.35 9.80
N LEU A 119 -3.35 2.17 9.62
CA LEU A 119 -4.30 2.55 10.67
C LEU A 119 -5.68 2.10 10.23
N LEU A 120 -6.05 0.88 10.59
CA LEU A 120 -7.27 0.22 10.15
C LEU A 120 -8.40 0.38 11.16
N VAL A 121 -9.63 0.31 10.70
CA VAL A 121 -10.79 0.10 11.58
C VAL A 121 -10.56 -1.20 12.36
N ASP A 122 -10.89 -1.20 13.66
CA ASP A 122 -10.74 -2.39 14.50
C ASP A 122 -11.46 -3.59 13.87
N GLY A 123 -10.77 -4.73 13.83
CA GLY A 123 -11.30 -5.95 13.25
C GLY A 123 -11.24 -6.04 11.72
N ALA A 124 -10.81 -4.98 11.04
CA ALA A 124 -10.69 -5.02 9.58
C ALA A 124 -9.51 -5.88 9.12
N PRO A 125 -9.65 -6.60 7.98
CA PRO A 125 -8.51 -7.32 7.40
C PRO A 125 -7.47 -6.33 6.85
N PRO A 126 -6.23 -6.79 6.61
CA PRO A 126 -5.17 -5.94 6.06
C PRO A 126 -5.54 -5.27 4.73
N SER A 127 -6.30 -5.95 3.91
CA SER A 127 -6.85 -5.41 2.67
C SER A 127 -8.22 -6.04 2.43
N THR A 128 -9.05 -5.34 1.69
CA THR A 128 -10.39 -5.80 1.32
C THR A 128 -10.45 -5.93 -0.20
N ALA A 129 -10.83 -7.11 -0.68
CA ALA A 129 -10.84 -7.42 -2.11
C ALA A 129 -11.93 -6.64 -2.85
N GLY A 130 -11.64 -6.33 -4.13
CA GLY A 130 -12.59 -5.77 -5.05
C GLY A 130 -12.85 -4.29 -4.89
N SER A 131 -13.83 -3.79 -5.63
CA SER A 131 -14.23 -2.40 -5.61
C SER A 131 -15.04 -2.06 -4.37
N LEU A 132 -15.00 -0.78 -3.98
CA LEU A 132 -15.89 -0.29 -2.92
C LEU A 132 -17.35 -0.50 -3.35
N PRO A 133 -18.26 -0.73 -2.41
CA PRO A 133 -19.68 -0.77 -2.73
C PRO A 133 -20.10 0.51 -3.46
N PRO A 134 -21.02 0.43 -4.41
CA PRO A 134 -21.54 1.63 -5.04
C PRO A 134 -22.11 2.56 -3.97
N ALA A 135 -21.93 3.87 -4.15
CA ALA A 135 -22.54 4.85 -3.28
C ALA A 135 -24.05 4.68 -3.36
N GLY A 136 -24.61 4.20 -2.27
CA GLY A 136 -26.02 3.91 -2.17
C GLY A 136 -26.86 5.16 -2.15
#